data_b4619e94143d1092ec469b8b74602f0d
#
_entry.id   b4619e94143d1092ec469b8b74602f0d
#
_cell.length_a   1.000
_cell.length_b   1.000
_cell.length_c   1.000
_cell.angle_alpha   90.00
_cell.angle_beta   90.00
_cell.angle_gamma   90.00
#
_symmetry.space_group_name_H-M   'P 1'
#
loop_
_entity.id
_entity.type
_entity.pdbx_description
1 polymer ?
#
loop_
_entity_poly.entity_id
_entity_poly.type
_entity_poly.pdbx_seq_one_letter_code
_entity_poly.pdbx_strand_id
1 'polypeptide(L)'
;GVQLGTGGPQHGAQAIRQSKKYIRYQSGKGIMYTTGALFAPSYDIRSVVADGIEVGSEITITTDDNDHGCQVGGVIRLLGVKTPGFSSGNETAVPPKFDYTVTEVVDERTFKVLALRRLGATNAVLGFGAQMSVVAWHGATVRSGIFDDQNGIFWEFDGTQINVVQRTGTFQVAGTIAIEVDKNAVVGTNTRFRDQLKAGDRIVIRGMTHVVSHVVDQTNMTVTPDFRGVTNVTGAKA
;
A
#
# COMPACT_ATOMS: atom_id res chain seq x y z
N GLY A 1 17.99 13.28 1.42
CA GLY A 1 16.99 12.22 1.53
C GLY A 1 17.15 11.41 2.81
N VAL A 2 16.19 10.58 3.10
CA VAL A 2 16.25 9.60 4.19
C VAL A 2 15.87 8.25 3.60
N GLN A 3 16.72 7.28 3.82
CA GLN A 3 16.46 5.89 3.47
C GLN A 3 15.92 5.18 4.71
N LEU A 4 14.87 4.40 4.52
CA LEU A 4 14.29 3.53 5.54
C LEU A 4 14.42 2.09 5.07
N GLY A 5 14.95 1.24 5.92
CA GLY A 5 15.07 -0.19 5.65
C GLY A 5 14.82 -0.99 6.92
N THR A 6 14.35 -2.21 6.76
CA THR A 6 14.07 -3.13 7.88
C THR A 6 15.32 -3.84 8.40
N GLY A 7 16.46 -3.68 7.72
CA GLY A 7 17.71 -4.34 8.10
C GLY A 7 17.78 -5.84 7.84
N GLY A 8 16.70 -6.44 7.29
CA GLY A 8 16.65 -7.85 6.94
C GLY A 8 15.25 -8.33 6.58
N PRO A 9 15.11 -9.53 5.99
CA PRO A 9 13.86 -10.07 5.46
C PRO A 9 13.00 -10.78 6.52
N GLN A 10 13.10 -10.41 7.78
CA GLN A 10 12.37 -11.07 8.86
C GLN A 10 10.88 -10.74 8.79
N HIS A 11 10.02 -11.74 8.97
CA HIS A 11 8.58 -11.56 9.06
C HIS A 11 8.23 -10.60 10.20
N GLY A 12 7.42 -9.58 9.92
CA GLY A 12 7.01 -8.57 10.89
C GLY A 12 8.04 -7.47 11.14
N ALA A 13 9.19 -7.47 10.43
CA ALA A 13 10.15 -6.38 10.53
C ALA A 13 9.52 -5.06 10.03
N GLN A 14 9.71 -3.98 10.80
CA GLN A 14 9.13 -2.67 10.49
C GLN A 14 10.16 -1.58 10.69
N ALA A 15 10.17 -0.59 9.78
CA ALA A 15 10.89 0.65 9.92
C ALA A 15 9.90 1.81 9.80
N ILE A 16 9.79 2.63 10.83
CA ILE A 16 8.80 3.71 10.89
C ILE A 16 9.52 5.04 11.12
N ARG A 17 9.21 6.03 10.27
CA ARG A 17 9.55 7.42 10.49
C ARG A 17 8.29 8.26 10.53
N GLN A 18 8.07 8.95 11.64
CA GLN A 18 6.93 9.83 11.81
C GLN A 18 7.34 11.18 12.38
N SER A 19 6.48 12.18 12.21
CA SER A 19 6.68 13.48 12.84
C SER A 19 6.43 13.39 14.35
N LYS A 20 7.18 14.18 15.14
CA LYS A 20 6.94 14.30 16.58
C LYS A 20 5.68 15.10 16.93
N LYS A 21 5.14 15.86 15.96
CA LYS A 21 3.97 16.70 16.16
C LYS A 21 2.80 16.14 15.37
N TYR A 22 1.65 16.06 16.00
CA TYR A 22 0.39 15.76 15.35
C TYR A 22 -0.15 16.97 14.61
N ILE A 23 -0.71 16.75 13.44
CA ILE A 23 -1.44 17.76 12.70
C ILE A 23 -2.83 17.85 13.32
N ARG A 24 -3.14 19.00 13.94
CA ARG A 24 -4.45 19.21 14.55
C ARG A 24 -5.49 19.46 13.47
N TYR A 25 -6.59 18.75 13.53
CA TYR A 25 -7.77 19.05 12.73
C TYR A 25 -8.31 20.43 13.14
N GLN A 26 -8.59 21.27 12.14
CA GLN A 26 -9.27 22.53 12.30
C GLN A 26 -10.48 22.53 11.37
N SER A 27 -11.68 22.68 11.94
CA SER A 27 -12.92 22.73 11.16
C SER A 27 -12.88 23.83 10.11
N GLY A 28 -13.29 23.49 8.88
CA GLY A 28 -13.30 24.43 7.74
C GLY A 28 -11.94 24.73 7.11
N LYS A 29 -10.86 24.08 7.55
CA LYS A 29 -9.53 24.21 6.93
C LYS A 29 -9.10 22.93 6.25
N GLY A 30 -8.46 23.06 5.11
CA GLY A 30 -7.80 21.95 4.41
C GLY A 30 -6.39 21.74 4.92
N ILE A 31 -5.91 20.51 4.80
CA ILE A 31 -4.51 20.14 5.02
C ILE A 31 -3.91 19.76 3.67
N MET A 32 -2.78 20.37 3.33
CA MET A 32 -2.00 20.00 2.17
C MET A 32 -0.73 19.30 2.65
N TYR A 33 -0.50 18.10 2.15
CA TYR A 33 0.70 17.32 2.41
C TYR A 33 1.40 17.04 1.07
N THR A 34 2.69 17.35 1.02
CA THR A 34 3.53 17.04 -0.14
C THR A 34 4.71 16.19 0.29
N THR A 35 4.98 15.14 -0.44
CA THR A 35 6.12 14.25 -0.18
C THR A 35 6.66 13.71 -1.50
N GLY A 36 7.96 13.41 -1.50
CA GLY A 36 8.58 12.58 -2.52
C GLY A 36 8.99 11.27 -1.89
N ALA A 37 8.57 10.16 -2.46
CA ALA A 37 8.93 8.84 -2.00
C ALA A 37 9.31 7.95 -3.19
N LEU A 38 10.37 7.17 -3.03
CA LEU A 38 10.77 6.13 -3.95
C LEU A 38 10.30 4.79 -3.39
N PHE A 39 9.28 4.21 -4.00
CA PHE A 39 8.72 2.92 -3.57
C PHE A 39 9.37 1.74 -4.29
N ALA A 40 9.86 1.96 -5.50
CA ALA A 40 10.50 0.95 -6.32
C ALA A 40 11.92 1.41 -6.67
N PRO A 41 12.93 1.13 -5.84
CA PRO A 41 14.29 1.59 -6.05
C PRO A 41 14.87 1.01 -7.34
N SER A 42 15.78 1.78 -7.96
CA SER A 42 16.56 1.36 -9.10
C SER A 42 18.04 1.37 -8.72
N TYR A 43 18.76 0.42 -9.24
CA TYR A 43 20.20 0.24 -9.01
C TYR A 43 20.92 0.13 -10.36
N ASP A 44 22.08 0.76 -10.46
CA ASP A 44 22.92 0.63 -11.64
C ASP A 44 23.47 -0.80 -11.74
N ILE A 45 23.51 -1.33 -12.96
CA ILE A 45 23.98 -2.69 -13.23
C ILE A 45 25.46 -2.65 -13.60
N ARG A 46 26.24 -3.43 -12.87
CA ARG A 46 27.65 -3.66 -13.18
C ARG A 46 27.86 -4.75 -14.23
N SER A 47 27.16 -5.87 -14.07
CA SER A 47 27.25 -6.98 -15.00
C SER A 47 25.98 -7.83 -15.02
N VAL A 48 25.72 -8.43 -16.18
CA VAL A 48 24.67 -9.43 -16.37
C VAL A 48 25.26 -10.57 -17.19
N VAL A 49 25.33 -11.75 -16.61
CA VAL A 49 25.96 -12.93 -17.22
C VAL A 49 25.02 -14.12 -17.07
N ALA A 50 24.82 -14.86 -18.14
CA ALA A 50 24.03 -16.09 -18.14
C ALA A 50 24.93 -17.32 -18.33
N ASP A 51 24.54 -18.43 -17.74
CA ASP A 51 25.21 -19.73 -17.90
C ASP A 51 24.93 -20.40 -19.26
N GLY A 52 23.89 -19.94 -19.95
CA GLY A 52 23.49 -20.41 -21.28
C GLY A 52 22.61 -19.38 -21.98
N ILE A 53 22.19 -19.69 -23.21
CA ILE A 53 21.34 -18.79 -24.03
C ILE A 53 19.88 -19.25 -24.12
N GLU A 54 19.57 -20.42 -23.65
CA GLU A 54 18.23 -21.01 -23.77
C GLU A 54 17.29 -20.50 -22.64
N VAL A 55 16.00 -20.68 -22.85
CA VAL A 55 14.98 -20.40 -21.80
C VAL A 55 15.27 -21.27 -20.58
N GLY A 56 15.23 -20.64 -19.40
CA GLY A 56 15.55 -21.30 -18.14
C GLY A 56 17.04 -21.27 -17.76
N SER A 57 17.93 -20.76 -18.62
CA SER A 57 19.32 -20.49 -18.23
C SER A 57 19.37 -19.54 -17.05
N GLU A 58 20.29 -19.78 -16.13
CA GLU A 58 20.50 -18.93 -14.97
C GLU A 58 21.21 -17.64 -15.37
N ILE A 59 20.67 -16.51 -14.97
CA ILE A 59 21.24 -15.19 -15.21
C ILE A 59 21.70 -14.63 -13.86
N THR A 60 22.98 -14.36 -13.75
CA THR A 60 23.60 -13.68 -12.61
C THR A 60 23.67 -12.19 -12.89
N ILE A 61 23.08 -11.39 -11.99
CA ILE A 61 23.05 -9.92 -12.06
C ILE A 61 23.86 -9.37 -10.90
N THR A 62 24.79 -8.48 -11.20
CA THR A 62 25.60 -7.77 -10.21
C THR A 62 25.33 -6.27 -10.33
N THR A 63 24.98 -5.62 -9.22
CA THR A 63 24.77 -4.17 -9.14
C THR A 63 26.04 -3.43 -8.76
N ASP A 64 26.14 -2.14 -9.09
CA ASP A 64 27.27 -1.31 -8.68
C ASP A 64 27.17 -0.91 -7.19
N ASP A 65 25.95 -0.67 -6.73
CA ASP A 65 25.68 -0.29 -5.34
C ASP A 65 25.65 -1.51 -4.41
N ASN A 66 26.04 -1.29 -3.17
CA ASN A 66 25.85 -2.26 -2.10
C ASN A 66 24.39 -2.31 -1.70
N ASP A 67 23.90 -3.49 -1.39
CA ASP A 67 22.57 -3.75 -0.86
C ASP A 67 21.44 -3.39 -1.87
N HIS A 68 21.30 -4.25 -2.87
CA HIS A 68 20.17 -4.17 -3.81
C HIS A 68 18.82 -4.46 -3.15
N GLY A 69 18.79 -4.90 -1.90
CA GLY A 69 17.58 -5.18 -1.13
C GLY A 69 16.65 -6.24 -1.73
N CYS A 70 17.06 -6.93 -2.80
CA CYS A 70 16.24 -7.97 -3.43
C CYS A 70 16.10 -9.18 -2.53
N GLN A 71 14.95 -9.84 -2.62
CA GLN A 71 14.65 -11.08 -1.92
C GLN A 71 14.20 -12.13 -2.93
N VAL A 72 14.39 -13.40 -2.59
CA VAL A 72 13.86 -14.52 -3.38
C VAL A 72 12.34 -14.37 -3.52
N GLY A 73 11.85 -14.48 -4.75
CA GLY A 73 10.44 -14.22 -5.09
C GLY A 73 10.12 -12.76 -5.41
N GLY A 74 11.02 -11.82 -5.13
CA GLY A 74 10.91 -10.44 -5.57
C GLY A 74 10.96 -10.33 -7.10
N VAL A 75 10.35 -9.29 -7.65
CA VAL A 75 10.28 -9.10 -9.10
C VAL A 75 11.09 -7.88 -9.50
N ILE A 76 11.97 -8.06 -10.46
CA ILE A 76 12.84 -7.00 -10.99
C ILE A 76 12.66 -6.82 -12.49
N ARG A 77 13.05 -5.65 -12.95
CA ARG A 77 13.05 -5.27 -14.37
C ARG A 77 14.44 -4.80 -14.77
N LEU A 78 14.97 -5.34 -15.85
CA LEU A 78 16.22 -4.90 -16.44
C LEU A 78 15.94 -3.88 -17.54
N LEU A 79 16.57 -2.72 -17.45
CA LEU A 79 16.44 -1.63 -18.40
C LEU A 79 17.82 -1.29 -18.98
N GLY A 80 17.87 -0.90 -20.27
CA GLY A 80 19.09 -0.44 -20.88
C GLY A 80 20.11 -1.52 -21.22
N VAL A 81 19.78 -2.81 -21.10
CA VAL A 81 20.63 -3.92 -21.56
C VAL A 81 20.43 -4.06 -23.07
N LYS A 82 21.52 -3.99 -23.84
CA LYS A 82 21.49 -4.00 -25.33
C LYS A 82 21.40 -5.39 -25.95
N THR A 83 21.87 -6.40 -25.24
CA THR A 83 21.80 -7.77 -25.73
C THR A 83 20.36 -8.26 -25.75
N PRO A 84 19.85 -8.75 -26.90
CA PRO A 84 18.50 -9.26 -27.03
C PRO A 84 18.18 -10.34 -25.99
N GLY A 85 16.96 -10.32 -25.48
CA GLY A 85 16.47 -11.31 -24.52
C GLY A 85 16.67 -10.94 -23.05
N PHE A 86 17.52 -9.97 -22.71
CA PHE A 86 17.74 -9.54 -21.33
C PHE A 86 16.88 -8.35 -20.92
N SER A 87 16.72 -7.35 -21.79
CA SER A 87 16.05 -6.09 -21.42
C SER A 87 14.54 -6.20 -21.43
N SER A 88 13.93 -5.71 -20.38
CA SER A 88 12.46 -5.66 -20.24
C SER A 88 11.81 -4.47 -20.94
N GLY A 89 12.55 -3.52 -21.49
CA GLY A 89 12.00 -2.21 -21.79
C GLY A 89 12.28 -1.57 -23.13
N ASN A 90 13.04 -2.17 -24.01
CA ASN A 90 13.52 -1.48 -25.23
C ASN A 90 13.20 -2.20 -26.55
N GLU A 91 12.28 -3.10 -26.56
CA GLU A 91 11.81 -3.69 -27.80
C GLU A 91 10.54 -2.95 -28.24
N THR A 92 10.61 -2.36 -29.44
CA THR A 92 9.58 -1.56 -30.10
C THR A 92 8.29 -2.33 -30.46
N ALA A 93 8.04 -3.44 -29.86
CA ALA A 93 6.82 -4.22 -30.05
C ALA A 93 6.00 -4.26 -28.76
N VAL A 94 4.82 -3.76 -28.85
CA VAL A 94 3.73 -4.00 -27.91
C VAL A 94 3.47 -5.49 -27.80
N PRO A 95 3.33 -5.97 -26.63
CA PRO A 95 4.06 -6.08 -25.39
C PRO A 95 4.90 -7.36 -25.38
N PRO A 96 5.46 -7.78 -24.35
CA PRO A 96 5.37 -7.32 -22.98
C PRO A 96 6.74 -6.93 -22.43
N LYS A 97 6.75 -5.93 -21.64
CA LYS A 97 7.75 -5.79 -20.61
C LYS A 97 7.73 -7.10 -19.82
N PHE A 98 8.78 -7.88 -19.87
CA PHE A 98 8.87 -9.05 -19.02
C PHE A 98 9.72 -8.71 -17.81
N ASP A 99 9.24 -9.14 -16.67
CA ASP A 99 9.87 -8.93 -15.40
C ASP A 99 10.42 -10.27 -14.91
N TYR A 100 11.60 -10.23 -14.29
CA TYR A 100 12.26 -11.42 -13.79
C TYR A 100 11.92 -11.64 -12.32
N THR A 101 11.70 -12.87 -11.92
CA THR A 101 11.59 -13.25 -10.51
C THR A 101 12.96 -13.65 -9.99
N VAL A 102 13.36 -13.08 -8.86
CA VAL A 102 14.61 -13.42 -8.18
C VAL A 102 14.52 -14.85 -7.64
N THR A 103 15.43 -15.70 -8.07
CA THR A 103 15.48 -17.12 -7.67
C THR A 103 16.47 -17.37 -6.54
N GLU A 104 17.55 -16.59 -6.48
CA GLU A 104 18.60 -16.71 -5.47
C GLU A 104 19.19 -15.33 -5.19
N VAL A 105 19.50 -15.05 -3.93
CA VAL A 105 20.32 -13.90 -3.52
C VAL A 105 21.65 -14.44 -3.05
N VAL A 106 22.73 -14.11 -3.77
CA VAL A 106 24.08 -14.62 -3.51
C VAL A 106 24.75 -13.77 -2.44
N ASP A 107 24.72 -12.46 -2.59
CA ASP A 107 25.27 -11.48 -1.66
C ASP A 107 24.55 -10.11 -1.81
N GLU A 108 25.07 -9.07 -1.14
CA GLU A 108 24.50 -7.71 -1.15
C GLU A 108 24.47 -7.03 -2.53
N ARG A 109 25.23 -7.55 -3.50
CA ARG A 109 25.34 -6.99 -4.86
C ARG A 109 24.87 -7.95 -5.94
N THR A 110 24.77 -9.24 -5.63
CA THR A 110 24.63 -10.29 -6.64
C THR A 110 23.42 -11.15 -6.34
N PHE A 111 22.58 -11.34 -7.33
CA PHE A 111 21.44 -12.23 -7.28
C PHE A 111 21.22 -12.91 -8.62
N LYS A 112 20.34 -13.90 -8.66
CA LYS A 112 20.08 -14.70 -9.85
C LYS A 112 18.61 -14.69 -10.21
N VAL A 113 18.36 -14.80 -11.52
CA VAL A 113 17.05 -14.96 -12.14
C VAL A 113 17.13 -15.98 -13.25
N LEU A 114 16.01 -16.43 -13.80
CA LEU A 114 15.99 -17.36 -14.93
C LEU A 114 15.62 -16.63 -16.22
N ALA A 115 16.26 -17.02 -17.32
CA ALA A 115 15.97 -16.52 -18.64
C ALA A 115 14.53 -16.91 -19.05
N LEU A 116 13.71 -15.92 -19.34
CA LEU A 116 12.31 -16.10 -19.75
C LEU A 116 12.18 -16.30 -21.27
N ARG A 117 13.23 -16.01 -22.00
CA ARG A 117 13.33 -16.18 -23.45
C ARG A 117 14.78 -16.49 -23.85
N ARG A 118 14.97 -16.89 -25.10
CA ARG A 118 16.29 -17.10 -25.61
C ARG A 118 17.12 -15.82 -25.63
N LEU A 119 18.35 -15.89 -25.14
CA LEU A 119 19.28 -14.78 -25.04
C LEU A 119 20.13 -14.66 -26.29
N GLY A 120 20.51 -13.43 -26.66
CA GLY A 120 21.39 -13.21 -27.81
C GLY A 120 22.86 -13.56 -27.55
N ALA A 121 23.27 -13.64 -26.29
CA ALA A 121 24.61 -14.05 -25.84
C ALA A 121 24.57 -14.38 -24.35
N THR A 122 25.62 -15.01 -23.83
CA THR A 122 25.76 -15.27 -22.37
C THR A 122 26.23 -14.04 -21.62
N ASN A 123 27.02 -13.17 -22.23
CA ASN A 123 27.43 -11.89 -21.62
C ASN A 123 26.60 -10.74 -22.19
N ALA A 124 25.90 -10.04 -21.34
CA ALA A 124 25.10 -8.91 -21.76
C ALA A 124 25.97 -7.66 -22.01
N VAL A 125 25.66 -6.94 -23.08
CA VAL A 125 26.23 -5.62 -23.33
C VAL A 125 25.33 -4.58 -22.66
N LEU A 126 25.87 -3.87 -21.68
CA LEU A 126 25.18 -2.82 -20.96
C LEU A 126 25.18 -1.52 -21.78
N GLY A 127 24.03 -0.88 -21.92
CA GLY A 127 23.91 0.46 -22.47
C GLY A 127 24.23 1.52 -21.44
N PHE A 128 24.29 2.77 -21.89
CA PHE A 128 24.39 3.90 -20.99
C PHE A 128 23.13 3.96 -20.09
N GLY A 129 23.33 4.01 -18.78
CA GLY A 129 22.23 4.03 -17.81
C GLY A 129 21.49 2.69 -17.71
N ALA A 130 22.17 1.56 -17.94
CA ALA A 130 21.60 0.25 -17.67
C ALA A 130 21.30 0.09 -16.18
N GLN A 131 20.04 -0.22 -15.87
CA GLN A 131 19.55 -0.27 -14.50
C GLN A 131 18.70 -1.51 -14.24
N MET A 132 18.77 -2.00 -13.02
CA MET A 132 17.81 -2.91 -12.47
C MET A 132 16.81 -2.12 -11.61
N SER A 133 15.53 -2.27 -11.88
CA SER A 133 14.46 -1.67 -11.09
C SER A 133 13.70 -2.77 -10.35
N VAL A 134 13.51 -2.60 -9.07
CA VAL A 134 12.64 -3.48 -8.28
C VAL A 134 11.20 -3.13 -8.61
N VAL A 135 10.45 -4.09 -9.16
CA VAL A 135 9.06 -3.89 -9.61
C VAL A 135 8.08 -4.40 -8.57
N ALA A 136 8.40 -5.53 -7.95
CA ALA A 136 7.59 -6.09 -6.88
C ALA A 136 8.47 -6.66 -5.77
N TRP A 137 8.14 -6.31 -4.55
CA TRP A 137 8.77 -6.82 -3.35
C TRP A 137 7.85 -7.83 -2.70
N HIS A 138 8.21 -9.10 -2.79
CA HIS A 138 7.39 -10.16 -2.22
C HIS A 138 7.13 -9.92 -0.73
N GLY A 139 5.85 -9.69 -0.37
CA GLY A 139 5.42 -9.47 1.01
C GLY A 139 5.76 -8.10 1.61
N ALA A 140 6.36 -7.18 0.84
CA ALA A 140 6.67 -5.84 1.33
C ALA A 140 5.46 -4.92 1.23
N THR A 141 5.31 -4.04 2.21
CA THR A 141 4.36 -2.94 2.18
C THR A 141 5.06 -1.66 2.58
N VAL A 142 5.01 -0.65 1.73
CA VAL A 142 5.60 0.67 2.01
C VAL A 142 4.51 1.72 1.97
N ARG A 143 4.44 2.58 2.99
CA ARG A 143 3.43 3.64 3.12
C ARG A 143 4.07 5.01 3.28
N SER A 144 3.49 6.00 2.62
CA SER A 144 3.89 7.41 2.76
C SER A 144 2.65 8.31 2.72
N GLY A 145 2.43 9.12 3.75
CA GLY A 145 1.26 9.98 3.83
C GLY A 145 1.00 10.56 5.21
N ILE A 146 -0.22 10.95 5.44
CA ILE A 146 -0.73 11.40 6.74
C ILE A 146 -1.62 10.30 7.30
N PHE A 147 -1.13 9.55 8.25
CA PHE A 147 -1.88 8.44 8.83
C PHE A 147 -1.37 8.06 10.23
N ASP A 148 -2.23 7.42 10.97
CA ASP A 148 -1.94 6.68 12.19
C ASP A 148 -2.46 5.23 12.06
N ASP A 149 -2.57 4.52 13.16
CA ASP A 149 -3.02 3.12 13.17
C ASP A 149 -4.48 2.94 12.73
N GLN A 150 -5.30 3.97 12.87
CA GLN A 150 -6.74 3.91 12.64
C GLN A 150 -7.21 4.75 11.47
N ASN A 151 -6.58 5.90 11.22
CA ASN A 151 -7.06 6.89 10.26
C ASN A 151 -5.92 7.38 9.38
N GLY A 152 -6.24 7.78 8.16
CA GLY A 152 -5.29 8.48 7.32
C GLY A 152 -5.57 8.37 5.84
N ILE A 153 -4.79 9.15 5.10
CA ILE A 153 -4.70 9.09 3.64
C ILE A 153 -3.22 8.95 3.30
N PHE A 154 -2.89 7.93 2.55
CA PHE A 154 -1.51 7.63 2.21
C PHE A 154 -1.39 6.91 0.88
N TRP A 155 -0.22 7.00 0.31
CA TRP A 155 0.23 6.14 -0.76
C TRP A 155 0.74 4.84 -0.18
N GLU A 156 0.31 3.73 -0.72
CA GLU A 156 0.77 2.40 -0.34
C GLU A 156 1.30 1.67 -1.57
N PHE A 157 2.54 1.20 -1.47
CA PHE A 157 3.07 0.18 -2.36
C PHE A 157 2.90 -1.17 -1.64
N ASP A 158 2.13 -2.07 -2.22
CA ASP A 158 1.80 -3.37 -1.63
C ASP A 158 2.77 -4.50 -2.00
N GLY A 159 3.89 -4.13 -2.63
CA GLY A 159 4.87 -5.04 -3.19
C GLY A 159 4.69 -5.25 -4.70
N THR A 160 3.56 -4.84 -5.28
CA THR A 160 3.24 -5.03 -6.69
C THR A 160 2.78 -3.75 -7.37
N GLN A 161 1.93 -2.98 -6.71
CA GLN A 161 1.32 -1.77 -7.26
C GLN A 161 1.23 -0.65 -6.23
N ILE A 162 1.08 0.57 -6.73
CA ILE A 162 0.90 1.76 -5.88
C ILE A 162 -0.59 2.09 -5.82
N ASN A 163 -1.11 2.20 -4.61
CA ASN A 163 -2.49 2.53 -4.31
C ASN A 163 -2.58 3.84 -3.52
N VAL A 164 -3.68 4.56 -3.67
CA VAL A 164 -4.10 5.60 -2.73
C VAL A 164 -5.06 4.96 -1.76
N VAL A 165 -4.70 4.96 -0.49
CA VAL A 165 -5.49 4.31 0.56
C VAL A 165 -6.06 5.38 1.48
N GLN A 166 -7.35 5.35 1.67
CA GLN A 166 -8.02 6.04 2.76
C GLN A 166 -8.35 5.00 3.84
N ARG A 167 -7.81 5.19 5.03
CA ARG A 167 -8.11 4.40 6.21
C ARG A 167 -8.93 5.25 7.17
N THR A 168 -9.95 4.67 7.77
CA THR A 168 -10.73 5.32 8.81
C THR A 168 -11.12 4.29 9.85
N GLY A 169 -10.94 4.65 11.12
CA GLY A 169 -11.46 3.88 12.25
C GLY A 169 -12.96 4.04 12.43
N THR A 170 -13.57 4.96 11.66
CA THR A 170 -15.01 5.18 11.64
C THR A 170 -15.56 4.93 10.24
N PHE A 171 -16.76 4.40 10.15
CA PHE A 171 -17.49 4.29 8.90
C PHE A 171 -18.86 4.96 9.06
N GLN A 172 -19.41 5.45 7.97
CA GLN A 172 -20.73 6.04 7.96
C GLN A 172 -21.79 4.94 7.84
N VAL A 173 -22.73 4.95 8.75
CA VAL A 173 -23.88 4.03 8.70
C VAL A 173 -24.69 4.29 7.42
N ALA A 174 -25.13 3.23 6.75
CA ALA A 174 -25.99 3.35 5.57
C ALA A 174 -27.29 4.06 5.88
N GLY A 175 -27.82 4.79 4.92
CA GLY A 175 -29.09 5.49 5.07
C GLY A 175 -28.98 6.78 5.89
N THR A 176 -30.06 7.14 6.54
CA THR A 176 -30.17 8.31 7.45
C THR A 176 -30.91 7.94 8.72
N ILE A 177 -30.70 8.70 9.78
CA ILE A 177 -31.30 8.43 11.08
C ILE A 177 -32.14 9.60 11.57
N ALA A 178 -33.08 9.28 12.44
CA ALA A 178 -33.88 10.21 13.25
C ALA A 178 -33.79 9.83 14.73
N ILE A 179 -33.70 10.82 15.59
CA ILE A 179 -33.75 10.67 17.06
C ILE A 179 -34.33 11.93 17.66
N GLU A 180 -35.21 11.76 18.64
CA GLU A 180 -35.81 12.87 19.38
C GLU A 180 -34.92 13.31 20.58
N VAL A 181 -35.08 14.57 20.97
CA VAL A 181 -34.42 15.12 22.15
C VAL A 181 -34.87 14.35 23.39
N ASP A 182 -33.94 14.08 24.30
CA ASP A 182 -34.14 13.32 25.54
C ASP A 182 -34.68 11.89 25.33
N LYS A 183 -34.44 11.32 24.15
CA LYS A 183 -34.75 9.92 23.83
C LYS A 183 -33.51 9.16 23.46
N ASN A 184 -33.60 7.84 23.54
CA ASN A 184 -32.56 6.91 23.16
C ASN A 184 -32.95 6.04 21.95
N ALA A 185 -34.17 6.12 21.47
CA ALA A 185 -34.62 5.38 20.31
C ALA A 185 -34.18 6.08 19.03
N VAL A 186 -33.44 5.36 18.21
CA VAL A 186 -32.97 5.81 16.89
C VAL A 186 -33.74 5.06 15.82
N VAL A 187 -34.35 5.81 14.90
CA VAL A 187 -35.08 5.27 13.75
C VAL A 187 -34.30 5.56 12.49
N GLY A 188 -34.05 4.54 11.70
CA GLY A 188 -33.32 4.60 10.44
C GLY A 188 -34.24 4.59 9.21
N THR A 189 -33.79 5.26 8.15
CA THR A 189 -34.39 5.18 6.81
C THR A 189 -33.32 4.66 5.84
N ASN A 190 -33.60 3.54 5.18
CA ASN A 190 -32.66 2.83 4.32
C ASN A 190 -31.34 2.43 5.04
N THR A 191 -31.42 2.16 6.33
CA THR A 191 -30.29 1.72 7.16
C THR A 191 -30.13 0.21 7.13
N ARG A 192 -29.00 -0.28 7.65
CA ARG A 192 -28.65 -1.69 7.81
C ARG A 192 -28.06 -1.92 9.20
N PHE A 193 -28.77 -1.54 10.25
CA PHE A 193 -28.23 -1.55 11.61
C PHE A 193 -27.75 -2.95 12.04
N ARG A 194 -28.50 -4.01 11.77
CA ARG A 194 -28.09 -5.37 12.13
C ARG A 194 -26.82 -5.85 11.43
N ASP A 195 -26.56 -5.34 10.21
CA ASP A 195 -25.41 -5.75 9.42
C ASP A 195 -24.16 -4.92 9.77
N GLN A 196 -24.37 -3.70 10.28
CA GLN A 196 -23.31 -2.72 10.46
C GLN A 196 -22.96 -2.43 11.92
N LEU A 197 -23.87 -2.68 12.85
CA LEU A 197 -23.73 -2.30 14.25
C LEU A 197 -24.08 -3.46 15.18
N LYS A 198 -23.48 -3.44 16.36
CA LYS A 198 -23.78 -4.35 17.47
C LYS A 198 -23.82 -3.57 18.78
N ALA A 199 -24.43 -4.15 19.80
CA ALA A 199 -24.41 -3.58 21.15
C ALA A 199 -22.96 -3.38 21.62
N GLY A 200 -22.67 -2.21 22.17
CA GLY A 200 -21.36 -1.78 22.61
C GLY A 200 -20.59 -0.92 21.59
N ASP A 201 -20.99 -0.88 20.33
CA ASP A 201 -20.37 -0.01 19.33
C ASP A 201 -20.61 1.47 19.67
N ARG A 202 -19.67 2.32 19.29
CA ARG A 202 -19.81 3.77 19.45
C ARG A 202 -20.31 4.38 18.15
N ILE A 203 -21.32 5.24 18.27
CA ILE A 203 -21.90 5.98 17.15
C ILE A 203 -21.92 7.47 17.46
N VAL A 204 -21.67 8.31 16.47
CA VAL A 204 -21.69 9.76 16.60
C VAL A 204 -22.93 10.32 15.91
N ILE A 205 -23.80 10.97 16.67
CA ILE A 205 -25.01 11.61 16.18
C ILE A 205 -24.89 13.10 16.42
N ARG A 206 -24.84 13.90 15.36
CA ARG A 206 -24.68 15.37 15.44
C ARG A 206 -23.53 15.80 16.36
N GLY A 207 -22.40 15.09 16.30
CA GLY A 207 -21.20 15.39 17.08
C GLY A 207 -21.22 14.86 18.53
N MET A 208 -22.29 14.22 18.97
CA MET A 208 -22.37 13.59 20.28
C MET A 208 -22.13 12.09 20.15
N THR A 209 -21.25 11.56 21.01
CA THR A 209 -20.93 10.14 21.04
C THR A 209 -21.94 9.40 21.92
N HIS A 210 -22.50 8.33 21.38
CA HIS A 210 -23.38 7.40 22.06
C HIS A 210 -22.83 5.99 21.95
N VAL A 211 -23.25 5.10 22.82
CA VAL A 211 -23.02 3.66 22.73
C VAL A 211 -24.31 2.98 22.28
N VAL A 212 -24.25 2.12 21.30
CA VAL A 212 -25.39 1.30 20.88
C VAL A 212 -25.74 0.35 22.01
N SER A 213 -26.92 0.51 22.61
CA SER A 213 -27.39 -0.35 23.70
C SER A 213 -27.99 -1.64 23.15
N HIS A 214 -28.80 -1.53 22.11
CA HIS A 214 -29.44 -2.68 21.46
C HIS A 214 -29.80 -2.37 20.01
N VAL A 215 -29.60 -3.34 19.12
CA VAL A 215 -30.05 -3.28 17.73
C VAL A 215 -31.29 -4.15 17.59
N VAL A 216 -32.45 -3.54 17.39
CA VAL A 216 -33.74 -4.21 17.28
C VAL A 216 -33.88 -4.88 15.92
N ASP A 217 -33.68 -4.12 14.85
CA ASP A 217 -33.78 -4.58 13.46
C ASP A 217 -32.89 -3.71 12.53
N GLN A 218 -33.14 -3.76 11.22
CA GLN A 218 -32.36 -3.00 10.24
C GLN A 218 -32.59 -1.48 10.32
N THR A 219 -33.66 -1.06 10.96
CA THR A 219 -34.09 0.35 11.01
C THR A 219 -34.29 0.88 12.42
N ASN A 220 -34.23 0.05 13.45
CA ASN A 220 -34.46 0.44 14.82
C ASN A 220 -33.35 0.00 15.74
N MET A 221 -32.85 0.93 16.55
CA MET A 221 -31.87 0.66 17.59
C MET A 221 -32.05 1.61 18.78
N THR A 222 -31.43 1.31 19.91
CA THR A 222 -31.35 2.18 21.06
C THR A 222 -29.90 2.52 21.41
N VAL A 223 -29.68 3.71 21.94
CA VAL A 223 -28.36 4.22 22.28
C VAL A 223 -28.32 4.71 23.72
N THR A 224 -27.14 4.86 24.28
CA THR A 224 -26.93 5.48 25.61
C THR A 224 -25.70 6.40 25.56
N PRO A 225 -25.69 7.55 26.21
CA PRO A 225 -26.83 8.20 26.90
C PRO A 225 -27.91 8.65 25.91
N ASP A 226 -29.05 9.12 26.47
CA ASP A 226 -30.11 9.73 25.66
C ASP A 226 -29.57 10.93 24.87
N PHE A 227 -30.20 11.21 23.73
CA PHE A 227 -29.77 12.30 22.86
C PHE A 227 -30.12 13.66 23.49
N ARG A 228 -29.10 14.45 23.80
CA ARG A 228 -29.23 15.77 24.49
C ARG A 228 -29.04 16.94 23.52
N GLY A 229 -29.48 16.80 22.28
CA GLY A 229 -29.47 17.91 21.32
C GLY A 229 -30.50 18.97 21.63
N VAL A 230 -30.42 20.12 20.98
CA VAL A 230 -31.34 21.23 21.14
C VAL A 230 -32.66 21.01 20.37
N THR A 231 -32.60 20.21 19.32
CA THR A 231 -33.73 19.90 18.43
C THR A 231 -33.68 18.43 18.03
N ASN A 232 -34.86 17.89 17.68
CA ASN A 232 -34.93 16.54 17.09
C ASN A 232 -34.08 16.44 15.83
N VAL A 233 -33.47 15.28 15.63
CA VAL A 233 -32.68 14.96 14.46
C VAL A 233 -33.57 14.20 13.47
N THR A 234 -33.59 14.64 12.23
CA THR A 234 -34.27 13.96 11.12
C THR A 234 -33.35 13.93 9.89
N GLY A 235 -33.25 12.77 9.25
CA GLY A 235 -32.45 12.59 8.03
C GLY A 235 -30.96 12.85 8.17
N ALA A 236 -30.39 12.69 9.36
CA ALA A 236 -28.95 12.87 9.58
C ALA A 236 -28.16 11.63 9.17
N LYS A 237 -26.89 11.83 8.83
CA LYS A 237 -25.89 10.77 8.74
C LYS A 237 -25.27 10.51 10.12
N ALA A 238 -24.91 9.28 10.38
CA ALA A 238 -24.28 8.84 11.63
C ALA A 238 -23.12 7.89 11.35
#